data_a2e78759f31e94b504c9c8258fdcf373
#
_entry.id   a2e78759f31e94b504c9c8258fdcf373
#
_cell.length_a   1.000
_cell.length_b   1.000
_cell.length_c   1.000
_cell.angle_alpha   90.00
_cell.angle_beta   90.00
_cell.angle_gamma   90.00
#
_symmetry.space_group_name_H-M   'P 1'
#
loop_
_entity.id
_entity.type
_entity.pdbx_description
1 polymer ?
#
loop_
_entity_poly.entity_id
_entity_poly.type
_entity_poly.pdbx_seq_one_letter_code
_entity_poly.pdbx_strand_id
1 'polypeptide(L)'
;MKTTIKTTERLLSATKDIWAAYNENPFVKGIQDGTLEQAKFKYYIIQDYLYLEEYAKVFALGIAKAKSPETIQLFSKYVTLLTEGEMDIHRGYMGKF
;
A
#
# COMPACT_ATOMS: atom_id res chain seq x y z
N MET A 1 6.06 -1.41 37.42
CA MET A 1 6.45 -2.04 36.16
C MET A 1 5.97 -1.16 35.01
N LYS A 2 6.86 -0.81 34.09
CA LYS A 2 6.47 0.01 32.94
C LYS A 2 5.87 -0.85 31.85
N THR A 3 4.71 -0.45 31.37
CA THR A 3 4.11 -1.04 30.18
C THR A 3 4.68 -0.36 28.96
N THR A 4 5.32 -1.10 28.06
CA THR A 4 5.85 -0.55 26.84
C THR A 4 4.80 -0.66 25.73
N ILE A 5 4.39 0.47 25.19
CA ILE A 5 3.45 0.51 24.08
C ILE A 5 4.27 0.38 22.79
N LYS A 6 3.88 -0.53 21.91
CA LYS A 6 4.54 -0.74 20.62
C LYS A 6 4.39 0.52 19.76
N THR A 7 5.39 0.78 18.94
CA THR A 7 5.38 1.92 18.01
C THR A 7 4.16 1.88 17.10
N THR A 8 3.79 0.70 16.60
CA THR A 8 2.61 0.54 15.74
C THR A 8 1.32 0.92 16.48
N GLU A 9 1.19 0.56 17.74
CA GLU A 9 0.03 0.92 18.56
C GLU A 9 -0.04 2.43 18.78
N ARG A 10 1.10 3.06 19.01
CA ARG A 10 1.18 4.52 19.16
C ARG A 10 0.77 5.24 17.89
N LEU A 11 1.23 4.75 16.73
CA LEU A 11 0.88 5.32 15.44
C LEU A 11 -0.61 5.17 15.16
N LEU A 12 -1.18 4.01 15.41
CA LEU A 12 -2.61 3.78 15.23
C LEU A 12 -3.45 4.66 16.15
N SER A 13 -3.04 4.80 17.40
CA SER A 13 -3.74 5.65 18.36
C SER A 13 -3.70 7.12 17.94
N ALA A 14 -2.54 7.60 17.49
CA ALA A 14 -2.37 9.00 17.07
C ALA A 14 -3.15 9.31 15.78
N THR A 15 -3.44 8.31 14.95
CA THR A 15 -4.14 8.49 13.68
C THR A 15 -5.56 7.96 13.70
N LYS A 16 -6.11 7.71 14.87
CA LYS A 16 -7.43 7.11 15.05
C LYS A 16 -8.53 7.83 14.27
N ASP A 17 -8.55 9.15 14.35
CA ASP A 17 -9.57 9.96 13.68
C ASP A 17 -9.42 9.91 12.16
N ILE A 18 -8.19 9.81 11.66
CA ILE A 18 -7.91 9.68 10.24
C ILE A 18 -8.43 8.34 9.72
N TRP A 19 -8.19 7.25 10.45
CA TRP A 19 -8.71 5.94 10.08
C TRP A 19 -10.23 5.89 10.10
N ALA A 20 -10.86 6.53 11.08
CA ALA A 20 -12.32 6.63 11.12
C ALA A 20 -12.86 7.37 9.89
N ALA A 21 -12.25 8.49 9.53
CA ALA A 21 -12.64 9.24 8.35
C ALA A 21 -12.42 8.45 7.05
N TYR A 22 -11.33 7.69 6.98
CA TYR A 22 -11.05 6.81 5.84
C TYR A 22 -12.20 5.81 5.63
N ASN A 23 -12.65 5.17 6.69
CA ASN A 23 -13.72 4.17 6.60
C ASN A 23 -15.07 4.79 6.22
N GLU A 24 -15.27 6.08 6.44
CA GLU A 24 -16.46 6.81 6.05
C GLU A 24 -16.39 7.40 4.63
N ASN A 25 -15.24 7.31 3.98
CA ASN A 25 -15.05 7.86 2.65
C ASN A 25 -15.98 7.17 1.64
N PRO A 26 -16.71 7.94 0.81
CA PRO A 26 -17.65 7.36 -0.16
C PRO A 26 -17.01 6.40 -1.16
N PHE A 27 -15.75 6.64 -1.54
CA PHE A 27 -15.00 5.76 -2.43
C PHE A 27 -14.80 4.39 -1.77
N VAL A 28 -14.35 4.38 -0.52
CA VAL A 28 -14.12 3.14 0.23
C VAL A 28 -15.43 2.38 0.40
N LYS A 29 -16.51 3.07 0.76
CA LYS A 29 -17.83 2.47 0.89
C LYS A 29 -18.34 1.91 -0.44
N GLY A 30 -18.10 2.63 -1.53
CA GLY A 30 -18.51 2.19 -2.86
C GLY A 30 -17.82 0.89 -3.29
N ILE A 31 -16.54 0.72 -2.97
CA ILE A 31 -15.83 -0.54 -3.20
C ILE A 31 -16.43 -1.65 -2.35
N GLN A 32 -16.66 -1.38 -1.07
CA GLN A 32 -17.20 -2.35 -0.12
C GLN A 32 -18.59 -2.84 -0.54
N ASP A 33 -19.44 -1.93 -1.01
CA ASP A 33 -20.82 -2.22 -1.37
C ASP A 33 -20.98 -2.67 -2.83
N GLY A 34 -19.92 -2.57 -3.62
CA GLY A 34 -19.98 -2.88 -5.04
C GLY A 34 -20.73 -1.84 -5.86
N THR A 35 -20.91 -0.63 -5.34
CA THR A 35 -21.66 0.44 -6.00
C THR A 35 -20.79 1.50 -6.68
N LEU A 36 -19.45 1.38 -6.55
CA LEU A 36 -18.54 2.34 -7.14
C LEU A 36 -18.62 2.30 -8.67
N GLU A 37 -18.71 3.49 -9.29
CA GLU A 37 -18.70 3.59 -10.75
C GLU A 37 -17.39 3.02 -11.33
N GLN A 38 -17.52 2.31 -12.45
CA GLN A 38 -16.37 1.67 -13.12
C GLN A 38 -15.30 2.69 -13.52
N ALA A 39 -15.69 3.87 -13.98
CA ALA A 39 -14.75 4.93 -14.35
C ALA A 39 -13.88 5.38 -13.17
N LYS A 40 -14.48 5.47 -11.98
CA LYS A 40 -13.76 5.83 -10.75
C LYS A 40 -12.82 4.72 -10.31
N PHE A 41 -13.24 3.48 -10.42
CA PHE A 41 -12.39 2.33 -10.12
C PHE A 41 -11.21 2.24 -11.07
N LYS A 42 -11.44 2.47 -12.37
CA LYS A 42 -10.39 2.48 -13.38
C LYS A 42 -9.34 3.55 -13.05
N TYR A 43 -9.78 4.77 -12.73
CA TYR A 43 -8.88 5.84 -12.34
C TYR A 43 -8.04 5.44 -11.12
N TYR A 44 -8.68 4.86 -10.11
CA TYR A 44 -7.99 4.41 -8.91
C TYR A 44 -6.91 3.37 -9.23
N ILE A 45 -7.24 2.36 -10.04
CA ILE A 45 -6.28 1.30 -10.39
C ILE A 45 -5.05 1.89 -11.10
N ILE A 46 -5.25 2.84 -12.00
CA ILE A 46 -4.13 3.48 -12.70
C ILE A 46 -3.26 4.26 -11.73
N GLN A 47 -3.86 5.06 -10.86
CA GLN A 47 -3.13 5.86 -9.88
C GLN A 47 -2.40 4.96 -8.87
N ASP A 48 -3.04 3.89 -8.44
CA ASP A 48 -2.43 2.94 -7.51
C ASP A 48 -1.25 2.20 -8.15
N TYR A 49 -1.35 1.86 -9.43
CA TYR A 49 -0.24 1.27 -10.17
C TYR A 49 0.97 2.20 -10.19
N LEU A 50 0.75 3.47 -10.49
CA LEU A 50 1.82 4.48 -10.49
C LEU A 50 2.43 4.65 -9.10
N TYR A 51 1.59 4.62 -8.06
CA TYR A 51 2.04 4.66 -6.68
C TYR A 51 2.93 3.47 -6.34
N LEU A 52 2.55 2.27 -6.79
CA LEU A 52 3.33 1.05 -6.52
C LEU A 52 4.71 1.10 -7.17
N GLU A 53 4.83 1.70 -8.36
CA GLU A 53 6.15 1.93 -8.99
C GLU A 53 7.07 2.75 -8.09
N GLU A 54 6.54 3.86 -7.55
CA GLU A 54 7.32 4.73 -6.67
C GLU A 54 7.62 4.05 -5.34
N TYR A 55 6.67 3.27 -4.83
CA TYR A 55 6.84 2.53 -3.58
C TYR A 55 7.95 1.49 -3.71
N ALA A 56 8.02 0.78 -4.84
CA ALA A 56 9.10 -0.17 -5.10
C ALA A 56 10.48 0.52 -5.11
N LYS A 57 10.56 1.73 -5.66
CA LYS A 57 11.79 2.51 -5.65
C LYS A 57 12.25 2.88 -4.24
N VAL A 58 11.30 3.15 -3.34
CA VAL A 58 11.63 3.43 -1.93
C VAL A 58 12.30 2.22 -1.29
N PHE A 59 11.81 1.01 -1.53
CA PHE A 59 12.46 -0.21 -1.05
C PHE A 59 13.84 -0.41 -1.69
N ALA A 60 13.99 -0.09 -2.97
CA ALA A 60 15.29 -0.16 -3.65
C ALA A 60 16.32 0.79 -3.01
N LEU A 61 15.89 2.00 -2.66
CA LEU A 61 16.74 2.93 -1.90
C LEU A 61 17.07 2.38 -0.53
N GLY A 62 16.12 1.72 0.13
CA GLY A 62 16.36 1.04 1.39
C GLY A 62 17.42 -0.05 1.27
N ILE A 63 17.40 -0.80 0.17
CA ILE A 63 18.44 -1.80 -0.13
C ILE A 63 19.81 -1.13 -0.20
N ALA A 64 19.91 -0.03 -0.94
CA ALA A 64 21.17 0.69 -1.13
C ALA A 64 21.73 1.22 0.20
N LYS A 65 20.86 1.53 1.16
CA LYS A 65 21.26 2.08 2.46
C LYS A 65 21.29 1.06 3.58
N ALA A 66 20.91 -0.18 3.32
CA ALA A 66 20.87 -1.23 4.33
C ALA A 66 22.26 -1.57 4.86
N LYS A 67 22.32 -1.85 6.16
CA LYS A 67 23.58 -2.14 6.85
C LYS A 67 23.82 -3.62 7.08
N SER A 68 22.85 -4.47 6.72
CA SER A 68 22.98 -5.91 6.92
C SER A 68 22.43 -6.68 5.72
N PRO A 69 22.98 -7.88 5.43
CA PRO A 69 22.46 -8.74 4.37
C PRO A 69 20.98 -9.12 4.59
N GLU A 70 20.59 -9.30 5.83
CA GLU A 70 19.22 -9.68 6.17
C GLU A 70 18.23 -8.61 5.74
N THR A 71 18.54 -7.34 5.99
CA THR A 71 17.69 -6.22 5.56
C THR A 71 17.65 -6.12 4.04
N ILE A 72 18.78 -6.33 3.36
CA ILE A 72 18.84 -6.35 1.90
C ILE A 72 17.90 -7.41 1.34
N GLN A 73 17.95 -8.62 1.90
CA GLN A 73 17.07 -9.72 1.46
C GLN A 73 15.61 -9.41 1.71
N LEU A 74 15.28 -8.85 2.85
CA LEU A 74 13.90 -8.51 3.19
C LEU A 74 13.32 -7.49 2.22
N PHE A 75 14.05 -6.39 1.98
CA PHE A 75 13.59 -5.34 1.07
C PHE A 75 13.53 -5.83 -0.37
N SER A 76 14.46 -6.70 -0.77
CA SER A 76 14.45 -7.32 -2.08
C SER A 76 13.19 -8.14 -2.31
N LYS A 77 12.72 -8.87 -1.29
CA LYS A 77 11.45 -9.61 -1.36
C LYS A 77 10.28 -8.67 -1.55
N TYR A 78 10.25 -7.54 -0.85
CA TYR A 78 9.18 -6.55 -1.01
C TYR A 78 9.15 -5.97 -2.42
N VAL A 79 10.32 -5.65 -3.00
CA VAL A 79 10.40 -5.18 -4.38
C VAL A 79 9.78 -6.21 -5.34
N THR A 80 10.13 -7.48 -5.16
CA THR A 80 9.59 -8.57 -5.98
C THR A 80 8.07 -8.71 -5.80
N LEU A 81 7.59 -8.67 -4.56
CA LEU A 81 6.15 -8.75 -4.28
C LEU A 81 5.37 -7.61 -4.94
N LEU A 82 5.93 -6.40 -4.92
CA LEU A 82 5.29 -5.25 -5.55
C LEU A 82 5.30 -5.36 -7.08
N THR A 83 6.45 -5.64 -7.67
CA THR A 83 6.63 -5.59 -9.13
C THR A 83 6.05 -6.81 -9.84
N GLU A 84 6.18 -8.00 -9.27
CA GLU A 84 5.69 -9.24 -9.88
C GLU A 84 4.31 -9.64 -9.37
N GLY A 85 3.96 -9.26 -8.12
CA GLY A 85 2.66 -9.59 -7.53
C GLY A 85 1.61 -8.52 -7.75
N GLU A 86 1.66 -7.46 -6.95
CA GLU A 86 0.59 -6.46 -6.93
C GLU A 86 0.49 -5.68 -8.25
N MET A 87 1.61 -5.29 -8.84
CA MET A 87 1.58 -4.59 -10.12
C MET A 87 1.06 -5.47 -11.24
N ASP A 88 1.29 -6.78 -11.18
CA ASP A 88 0.74 -7.72 -12.14
C ASP A 88 -0.78 -7.81 -12.03
N ILE A 89 -1.32 -7.82 -10.83
CA ILE A 89 -2.76 -7.77 -10.60
C ILE A 89 -3.36 -6.50 -11.21
N HIS A 90 -2.72 -5.36 -11.02
CA HIS A 90 -3.17 -4.09 -11.60
C HIS A 90 -3.15 -4.14 -13.13
N ARG A 91 -2.10 -4.70 -13.72
CA ARG A 91 -2.02 -4.86 -15.18
C ARG A 91 -3.15 -5.73 -15.71
N GLY A 92 -3.50 -6.78 -14.95
CA GLY A 92 -4.65 -7.63 -15.29
C GLY A 92 -5.96 -6.84 -15.35
N TYR A 93 -6.19 -5.97 -14.38
CA TYR A 93 -7.37 -5.10 -14.37
C TYR A 93 -7.33 -4.07 -15.49
N MET A 94 -6.18 -3.43 -15.70
CA MET A 94 -6.05 -2.41 -16.76
C MET A 94 -6.30 -2.98 -18.15
N GLY A 95 -5.95 -4.24 -18.38
CA GLY A 95 -6.22 -4.91 -19.64
C GLY A 95 -7.69 -5.18 -19.92
N LYS A 96 -8.56 -5.08 -18.92
CA LYS A 96 -10.01 -5.27 -19.04
C LYS A 96 -10.77 -3.99 -19.36
N PHE A 97 -10.11 -2.86 -19.24
CA PHE A 97 -10.72 -1.55 -19.51
C PHE A 97 -10.42 -1.08 -20.96
#